data_4438c5d6451442985760522ebdc7fba0
#
_entry.id   4438c5d6451442985760522ebdc7fba0
#
_cell.length_a   1.000
_cell.length_b   1.000
_cell.length_c   1.000
_cell.angle_alpha   90.00
_cell.angle_beta   90.00
_cell.angle_gamma   90.00
#
_symmetry.space_group_name_H-M   'P 1'
#
loop_
_entity.id
_entity.type
_entity.pdbx_description
1 polymer ?
#
loop_
_entity_poly.entity_id
_entity_poly.type
_entity_poly.pdbx_seq_one_letter_code
_entity_poly.pdbx_strand_id
1 'polypeptide(L)'
;RDTRTTGQLFADAAAAGIAAAGTDVVRLGVAPTPATVRYCGDNAVPGVQITASHNPPEYNGVKLIGDDGSGLPVAALERVEEVLLSESGTDAAWDAVGASHHADATEPYLATVEAAVDRAAIAEAGLTVAVDPGHGAAAETSPTFFRRLGCEVVTVNAQADGHFPGRPSEPTPESLDDLGRLVRARGADVGVAHDGDGDRAVFVDETGTAVSGDASLAALAERALSPGDAVVSAVNVSQRLVDVCDRVGATMELTPIGATNIVTRIRALWGDGRTVPIAGEGNGGVFFPADGLVRDGALVAGRFLELLAAHEAPVSEVIEPYTSYHTVRESVSYDDEAERTALLDAAERFAETSDAEPETTDGYRLDYGDAWLLVRESGTEPKLRVYAESGDHDRAESLAARATSRLHEARETT
;
A
#
# COMPACT_ATOMS: atom_id res chain seq x y z
N ARG A 1 -14.95 7.23 4.28
CA ARG A 1 -15.07 6.29 3.16
C ARG A 1 -14.38 6.80 1.92
N ASP A 2 -14.03 5.89 0.98
CA ASP A 2 -13.61 6.28 -0.36
C ASP A 2 -14.80 6.70 -1.26
N THR A 3 -14.56 6.83 -2.57
CA THR A 3 -15.54 7.35 -3.54
C THR A 3 -16.52 6.29 -4.07
N ARG A 4 -16.33 4.99 -3.76
CA ARG A 4 -17.16 3.88 -4.27
C ARG A 4 -18.65 4.14 -4.11
N THR A 5 -19.45 3.82 -5.12
CA THR A 5 -20.88 4.13 -5.16
C THR A 5 -21.68 3.52 -4.01
N THR A 6 -21.32 2.29 -3.58
CA THR A 6 -21.94 1.60 -2.44
C THR A 6 -21.40 2.08 -1.09
N GLY A 7 -20.32 2.86 -1.05
CA GLY A 7 -19.64 3.29 0.18
C GLY A 7 -20.53 4.08 1.12
N GLN A 8 -21.42 4.95 0.58
CA GLN A 8 -22.37 5.71 1.41
C GLN A 8 -23.38 4.79 2.11
N LEU A 9 -23.89 3.80 1.39
CA LEU A 9 -24.86 2.84 1.96
C LEU A 9 -24.26 2.06 3.15
N PHE A 10 -23.04 1.55 2.98
CA PHE A 10 -22.34 0.82 4.05
C PHE A 10 -21.96 1.73 5.21
N ALA A 11 -21.54 2.97 4.94
CA ALA A 11 -21.25 3.95 6.00
C ALA A 11 -22.51 4.31 6.80
N ASP A 12 -23.66 4.43 6.16
CA ASP A 12 -24.94 4.70 6.82
C ASP A 12 -25.38 3.52 7.69
N ALA A 13 -25.25 2.29 7.18
CA ALA A 13 -25.57 1.09 7.94
C ALA A 13 -24.66 0.93 9.18
N ALA A 14 -23.35 1.10 9.02
CA ALA A 14 -22.39 1.05 10.12
C ALA A 14 -22.71 2.14 11.18
N ALA A 15 -22.95 3.37 10.73
CA ALA A 15 -23.29 4.47 11.63
C ALA A 15 -24.60 4.23 12.40
N ALA A 16 -25.63 3.66 11.76
CA ALA A 16 -26.88 3.32 12.41
C ALA A 16 -26.67 2.22 13.47
N GLY A 17 -25.90 1.17 13.17
CA GLY A 17 -25.59 0.11 14.13
C GLY A 17 -24.79 0.62 15.34
N ILE A 18 -23.75 1.43 15.09
CA ILE A 18 -22.94 2.03 16.17
C ILE A 18 -23.82 2.93 17.07
N ALA A 19 -24.67 3.77 16.48
CA ALA A 19 -25.57 4.63 17.24
C ALA A 19 -26.63 3.82 18.01
N ALA A 20 -27.17 2.74 17.45
CA ALA A 20 -28.09 1.84 18.12
C ALA A 20 -27.46 1.16 19.35
N ALA A 21 -26.16 0.91 19.30
CA ALA A 21 -25.40 0.39 20.45
C ALA A 21 -25.07 1.47 21.51
N GLY A 22 -25.52 2.73 21.34
CA GLY A 22 -25.35 3.81 22.32
C GLY A 22 -24.04 4.60 22.16
N THR A 23 -23.35 4.48 21.05
CA THR A 23 -22.08 5.19 20.78
C THR A 23 -22.30 6.32 19.78
N ASP A 24 -21.79 7.51 20.08
CA ASP A 24 -21.82 8.64 19.16
C ASP A 24 -21.00 8.37 17.91
N VAL A 25 -21.44 8.88 16.77
CA VAL A 25 -20.80 8.68 15.47
C VAL A 25 -20.37 10.02 14.89
N VAL A 26 -19.10 10.15 14.54
CA VAL A 26 -18.57 11.28 13.78
C VAL A 26 -18.36 10.84 12.32
N ARG A 27 -19.05 11.54 11.41
CA ARG A 27 -19.01 11.27 9.97
C ARG A 27 -18.00 12.20 9.28
N LEU A 28 -16.98 11.63 8.66
CA LEU A 28 -15.95 12.37 7.93
C LEU A 28 -16.26 12.53 6.43
N GLY A 29 -17.29 11.85 5.92
CA GLY A 29 -17.63 11.89 4.49
C GLY A 29 -16.65 11.11 3.60
N VAL A 30 -16.33 11.65 2.43
CA VAL A 30 -15.26 11.13 1.57
C VAL A 30 -13.94 11.65 2.13
N ALA A 31 -13.05 10.73 2.49
CA ALA A 31 -11.73 11.05 3.00
C ALA A 31 -10.76 9.90 2.65
N PRO A 32 -9.50 10.18 2.34
CA PRO A 32 -8.48 9.15 2.22
C PRO A 32 -8.34 8.36 3.53
N THR A 33 -7.97 7.09 3.42
CA THR A 33 -7.71 6.24 4.59
C THR A 33 -6.75 6.90 5.60
N PRO A 34 -5.60 7.49 5.19
CA PRO A 34 -4.72 8.15 6.15
C PRO A 34 -5.36 9.34 6.87
N ALA A 35 -6.25 10.09 6.21
CA ALA A 35 -6.95 11.19 6.88
C ALA A 35 -7.90 10.67 7.98
N THR A 36 -8.62 9.57 7.73
CA THR A 36 -9.46 8.93 8.75
C THR A 36 -8.63 8.38 9.91
N VAL A 37 -7.52 7.73 9.61
CA VAL A 37 -6.59 7.15 10.60
C VAL A 37 -6.01 8.25 11.50
N ARG A 38 -5.56 9.37 10.92
CA ARG A 38 -5.04 10.50 11.69
C ARG A 38 -6.13 11.13 12.57
N TYR A 39 -7.34 11.30 12.02
CA TYR A 39 -8.48 11.81 12.82
C TYR A 39 -8.74 10.93 14.05
N CYS A 40 -8.69 9.59 13.88
CA CYS A 40 -8.87 8.65 14.99
C CYS A 40 -7.78 8.81 16.06
N GLY A 41 -6.50 8.86 15.67
CA GLY A 41 -5.38 9.04 16.59
C GLY A 41 -5.41 10.39 17.30
N ASP A 42 -5.65 11.48 16.58
CA ASP A 42 -5.66 12.84 17.14
C ASP A 42 -6.80 13.06 18.16
N ASN A 43 -7.91 12.34 18.01
CA ASN A 43 -9.07 12.45 18.89
C ASN A 43 -9.18 11.27 19.87
N ALA A 44 -8.27 10.30 19.84
CA ALA A 44 -8.28 9.07 20.65
C ALA A 44 -9.63 8.33 20.56
N VAL A 45 -10.13 8.13 19.31
CA VAL A 45 -11.40 7.45 19.03
C VAL A 45 -11.20 6.35 17.99
N PRO A 46 -11.85 5.19 18.12
CA PRO A 46 -11.80 4.17 17.08
C PRO A 46 -12.55 4.62 15.82
N GLY A 47 -12.22 4.04 14.68
CA GLY A 47 -12.83 4.40 13.40
C GLY A 47 -13.16 3.22 12.52
N VAL A 48 -14.02 3.50 11.55
CA VAL A 48 -14.42 2.59 10.48
C VAL A 48 -14.22 3.30 9.14
N GLN A 49 -13.36 2.76 8.28
CA GLN A 49 -13.19 3.23 6.92
C GLN A 49 -13.86 2.24 5.96
N ILE A 50 -14.79 2.73 5.15
CA ILE A 50 -15.47 1.95 4.12
C ILE A 50 -14.71 2.12 2.81
N THR A 51 -14.00 1.07 2.41
CA THR A 51 -13.17 1.04 1.20
C THR A 51 -12.75 -0.38 0.84
N ALA A 52 -12.54 -0.66 -0.43
CA ALA A 52 -11.83 -1.83 -0.91
C ALA A 52 -10.48 -1.45 -1.58
N SER A 53 -9.96 -0.24 -1.25
CA SER A 53 -8.66 0.27 -1.73
C SER A 53 -8.50 0.15 -3.25
N HIS A 54 -7.69 -0.79 -3.71
CA HIS A 54 -7.32 -0.99 -5.11
C HIS A 54 -8.24 -1.95 -5.89
N ASN A 55 -9.21 -2.62 -5.24
CA ASN A 55 -10.11 -3.54 -5.92
C ASN A 55 -11.03 -2.82 -6.91
N PRO A 56 -11.61 -3.53 -7.92
CA PRO A 56 -12.58 -2.97 -8.86
C PRO A 56 -13.78 -2.30 -8.19
N PRO A 57 -14.55 -1.45 -8.92
CA PRO A 57 -15.61 -0.60 -8.32
C PRO A 57 -16.77 -1.38 -7.68
N GLU A 58 -17.05 -2.60 -8.12
CA GLU A 58 -18.09 -3.48 -7.57
C GLU A 58 -17.77 -4.05 -6.18
N TYR A 59 -16.48 -4.03 -5.78
CA TYR A 59 -16.06 -4.45 -4.44
C TYR A 59 -16.17 -3.30 -3.45
N ASN A 60 -16.41 -3.66 -2.19
CA ASN A 60 -16.27 -2.74 -1.07
C ASN A 60 -15.78 -3.54 0.15
N GLY A 61 -15.38 -2.82 1.21
CA GLY A 61 -14.84 -3.44 2.41
C GLY A 61 -14.92 -2.51 3.61
N VAL A 62 -14.52 -3.05 4.75
CA VAL A 62 -14.51 -2.36 6.04
C VAL A 62 -13.11 -2.50 6.64
N LYS A 63 -12.43 -1.36 6.86
CA LYS A 63 -11.18 -1.31 7.63
C LYS A 63 -11.51 -0.78 9.04
N LEU A 64 -11.08 -1.50 10.08
CA LEU A 64 -11.24 -1.08 11.48
C LEU A 64 -9.95 -0.41 11.96
N ILE A 65 -10.12 0.74 12.58
CA ILE A 65 -9.03 1.63 13.02
C ILE A 65 -9.12 1.77 14.54
N GLY A 66 -8.00 1.64 15.21
CA GLY A 66 -7.86 1.85 16.65
C GLY A 66 -7.88 3.33 17.04
N ASP A 67 -8.10 3.59 18.31
CA ASP A 67 -8.05 4.93 18.91
C ASP A 67 -6.63 5.52 18.96
N ASP A 68 -5.63 4.71 18.70
CA ASP A 68 -4.24 5.11 18.54
C ASP A 68 -3.89 5.57 17.10
N GLY A 69 -4.87 5.61 16.20
CA GLY A 69 -4.64 5.96 14.80
C GLY A 69 -3.81 4.90 14.05
N SER A 70 -4.14 3.63 14.25
CA SER A 70 -3.54 2.53 13.46
C SER A 70 -4.59 1.46 13.16
N GLY A 71 -4.29 0.56 12.21
CA GLY A 71 -5.12 -0.63 12.00
C GLY A 71 -5.19 -1.49 13.26
N LEU A 72 -6.36 -2.08 13.54
CA LEU A 72 -6.51 -2.99 14.67
C LEU A 72 -5.56 -4.18 14.52
N PRO A 73 -4.90 -4.62 15.60
CA PRO A 73 -4.10 -5.84 15.60
C PRO A 73 -5.00 -7.08 15.40
N VAL A 74 -4.42 -8.17 14.86
CA VAL A 74 -5.13 -9.41 14.53
C VAL A 74 -6.01 -9.90 15.68
N ALA A 75 -5.48 -9.97 16.90
CA ALA A 75 -6.24 -10.40 18.08
C ALA A 75 -7.45 -9.52 18.43
N ALA A 76 -7.46 -8.25 18.01
CA ALA A 76 -8.63 -7.39 18.19
C ALA A 76 -9.65 -7.62 17.06
N LEU A 77 -9.18 -7.88 15.83
CA LEU A 77 -10.04 -8.25 14.71
C LEU A 77 -10.75 -9.57 14.98
N GLU A 78 -10.06 -10.60 15.50
CA GLU A 78 -10.65 -11.89 15.91
C GLU A 78 -11.78 -11.70 16.94
N ARG A 79 -11.58 -10.84 17.94
CA ARG A 79 -12.65 -10.52 18.92
C ARG A 79 -13.86 -9.82 18.28
N VAL A 80 -13.64 -8.95 17.31
CA VAL A 80 -14.75 -8.33 16.56
C VAL A 80 -15.51 -9.38 15.76
N GLU A 81 -14.77 -10.30 15.11
CA GLU A 81 -15.37 -11.41 14.36
C GLU A 81 -16.19 -12.33 15.27
N GLU A 82 -15.70 -12.71 16.44
CA GLU A 82 -16.44 -13.50 17.43
C GLU A 82 -17.76 -12.84 17.82
N VAL A 83 -17.78 -11.51 18.04
CA VAL A 83 -18.99 -10.77 18.35
C VAL A 83 -19.98 -10.77 17.19
N LEU A 84 -19.48 -10.57 15.95
CA LEU A 84 -20.29 -10.62 14.73
C LEU A 84 -20.92 -11.99 14.50
N LEU A 85 -20.14 -13.07 14.64
CA LEU A 85 -20.59 -14.45 14.40
C LEU A 85 -21.55 -14.94 15.51
N SER A 86 -21.39 -14.47 16.74
CA SER A 86 -22.26 -14.85 17.87
C SER A 86 -23.54 -14.03 17.96
N GLU A 87 -23.70 -13.01 17.13
CA GLU A 87 -24.83 -12.06 17.19
C GLU A 87 -25.05 -11.51 18.61
N SER A 88 -23.98 -11.40 19.41
CA SER A 88 -24.05 -11.04 20.83
C SER A 88 -24.08 -9.52 21.09
N GLY A 89 -24.30 -8.72 20.06
CA GLY A 89 -24.49 -7.27 20.19
C GLY A 89 -25.70 -6.92 21.07
N THR A 90 -25.57 -5.85 21.85
CA THR A 90 -26.67 -5.32 22.68
C THR A 90 -27.03 -3.93 22.22
N ASP A 91 -28.30 -3.72 21.90
CA ASP A 91 -28.85 -2.38 21.64
C ASP A 91 -28.95 -1.55 22.92
N ALA A 92 -28.72 -0.26 22.81
CA ALA A 92 -28.94 0.69 23.87
C ALA A 92 -30.46 0.87 24.14
N ALA A 93 -30.81 1.37 25.34
CA ALA A 93 -32.19 1.80 25.61
C ALA A 93 -32.57 2.96 24.64
N TRP A 94 -33.85 3.09 24.35
CA TRP A 94 -34.38 4.06 23.38
C TRP A 94 -33.96 5.53 23.64
N ASP A 95 -33.65 5.88 24.88
CA ASP A 95 -33.21 7.21 25.33
C ASP A 95 -31.68 7.31 25.53
N ALA A 96 -30.93 6.25 25.20
CA ALA A 96 -29.48 6.14 25.31
C ALA A 96 -28.78 5.83 23.97
N VAL A 97 -29.50 5.99 22.86
CA VAL A 97 -28.90 5.85 21.51
C VAL A 97 -27.91 6.98 21.25
N GLY A 98 -26.83 6.66 20.50
CA GLY A 98 -25.79 7.62 20.15
C GLY A 98 -26.26 8.67 19.16
N ALA A 99 -25.64 9.85 19.21
CA ALA A 99 -25.86 10.94 18.27
C ALA A 99 -24.94 10.80 17.03
N SER A 100 -25.32 11.42 15.90
CA SER A 100 -24.48 11.47 14.70
C SER A 100 -24.11 12.91 14.36
N HIS A 101 -22.82 13.18 14.19
CA HIS A 101 -22.25 14.49 13.89
C HIS A 101 -21.38 14.41 12.62
N HIS A 102 -21.10 15.57 12.01
CA HIS A 102 -20.15 15.69 10.92
C HIS A 102 -18.91 16.44 11.38
N ALA A 103 -17.73 16.01 10.93
CA ALA A 103 -16.48 16.72 11.11
C ALA A 103 -15.68 16.73 9.79
N ASP A 104 -14.83 17.74 9.64
CA ASP A 104 -13.85 17.81 8.56
C ASP A 104 -12.52 17.18 9.02
N ALA A 105 -12.07 16.16 8.30
CA ALA A 105 -10.75 15.57 8.49
C ALA A 105 -9.72 16.09 7.48
N THR A 106 -10.15 16.79 6.42
CA THR A 106 -9.31 17.18 5.28
C THR A 106 -8.28 18.23 5.68
N GLU A 107 -8.72 19.32 6.28
CA GLU A 107 -7.82 20.42 6.67
C GLU A 107 -6.81 20.01 7.75
N PRO A 108 -7.18 19.33 8.85
CA PRO A 108 -6.22 18.83 9.82
C PRO A 108 -5.21 17.85 9.21
N TYR A 109 -5.68 16.94 8.35
CA TYR A 109 -4.82 15.99 7.64
C TYR A 109 -3.80 16.70 6.76
N LEU A 110 -4.23 17.63 5.89
CA LEU A 110 -3.35 18.38 5.00
C LEU A 110 -2.29 19.16 5.80
N ALA A 111 -2.69 19.79 6.90
CA ALA A 111 -1.75 20.49 7.77
C ALA A 111 -0.69 19.54 8.37
N THR A 112 -1.09 18.34 8.76
CA THR A 112 -0.17 17.33 9.33
C THR A 112 0.82 16.83 8.30
N VAL A 113 0.37 16.44 7.09
CA VAL A 113 1.30 15.94 6.05
C VAL A 113 2.19 17.05 5.49
N GLU A 114 1.70 18.30 5.44
CA GLU A 114 2.51 19.47 5.07
C GLU A 114 3.62 19.72 6.09
N ALA A 115 3.35 19.58 7.38
CA ALA A 115 4.33 19.75 8.44
C ALA A 115 5.36 18.61 8.51
N ALA A 116 5.05 17.44 7.95
CA ALA A 116 5.93 16.28 7.96
C ALA A 116 7.00 16.32 6.85
N VAL A 117 6.93 17.26 5.90
CA VAL A 117 7.87 17.36 4.76
C VAL A 117 8.61 18.71 4.76
N ASP A 118 9.78 18.74 4.13
CA ASP A 118 10.52 20.01 3.92
C ASP A 118 9.89 20.82 2.77
N ARG A 119 8.80 21.52 3.13
CA ARG A 119 8.10 22.41 2.21
C ARG A 119 9.03 23.46 1.58
N ALA A 120 10.01 23.96 2.31
CA ALA A 120 10.87 25.02 1.81
C ALA A 120 11.76 24.50 0.66
N ALA A 121 12.38 23.34 0.84
CA ALA A 121 13.18 22.68 -0.20
C ALA A 121 12.34 22.34 -1.44
N ILE A 122 11.13 21.79 -1.24
CA ILE A 122 10.22 21.45 -2.36
C ILE A 122 9.81 22.72 -3.13
N ALA A 123 9.46 23.80 -2.43
CA ALA A 123 9.05 25.04 -3.06
C ALA A 123 10.22 25.71 -3.83
N GLU A 124 11.46 25.66 -3.31
CA GLU A 124 12.65 26.17 -3.97
C GLU A 124 12.99 25.39 -5.24
N ALA A 125 12.75 24.07 -5.26
CA ALA A 125 12.95 23.24 -6.43
C ALA A 125 12.01 23.57 -7.59
N GLY A 126 10.86 24.21 -7.32
CA GLY A 126 9.94 24.73 -8.35
C GLY A 126 9.30 23.66 -9.23
N LEU A 127 9.07 22.46 -8.67
CA LEU A 127 8.61 21.28 -9.40
C LEU A 127 7.21 21.43 -9.97
N THR A 128 7.01 20.94 -11.20
CA THR A 128 5.70 20.73 -11.82
C THR A 128 5.28 19.28 -11.60
N VAL A 129 4.17 19.06 -10.90
CA VAL A 129 3.65 17.73 -10.55
C VAL A 129 2.37 17.44 -11.32
N ALA A 130 2.38 16.36 -12.10
CA ALA A 130 1.17 15.80 -12.71
C ALA A 130 0.52 14.80 -11.73
N VAL A 131 -0.74 15.03 -11.35
CA VAL A 131 -1.42 14.25 -10.30
C VAL A 131 -2.60 13.49 -10.88
N ASP A 132 -2.62 12.17 -10.64
CA ASP A 132 -3.72 11.26 -10.95
C ASP A 132 -4.26 10.61 -9.68
N PRO A 133 -5.29 11.17 -9.05
CA PRO A 133 -5.95 10.56 -7.89
C PRO A 133 -6.82 9.35 -8.25
N GLY A 134 -6.89 8.94 -9.52
CA GLY A 134 -7.66 7.79 -9.99
C GLY A 134 -9.15 7.86 -9.65
N HIS A 135 -9.77 9.04 -9.64
CA HIS A 135 -11.15 9.27 -9.20
C HIS A 135 -11.43 8.87 -7.74
N GLY A 136 -10.38 8.52 -6.97
CA GLY A 136 -10.46 8.07 -5.58
C GLY A 136 -10.55 9.19 -4.56
N ALA A 137 -10.45 8.83 -3.29
CA ALA A 137 -10.57 9.77 -2.16
C ALA A 137 -9.46 10.83 -2.14
N ALA A 138 -8.27 10.53 -2.71
CA ALA A 138 -7.17 11.48 -2.84
C ALA A 138 -7.48 12.66 -3.78
N ALA A 139 -8.55 12.60 -4.59
CA ALA A 139 -9.01 13.73 -5.39
C ALA A 139 -9.33 14.97 -4.56
N GLU A 140 -9.82 14.77 -3.33
CA GLU A 140 -10.16 15.83 -2.38
C GLU A 140 -8.92 16.47 -1.71
N THR A 141 -7.78 15.79 -1.69
CA THR A 141 -6.62 16.19 -0.89
C THR A 141 -5.35 16.43 -1.73
N SER A 142 -4.96 15.47 -2.56
CA SER A 142 -3.64 15.41 -3.19
C SER A 142 -3.31 16.63 -4.08
N PRO A 143 -4.19 17.11 -4.98
CA PRO A 143 -3.88 18.30 -5.77
C PRO A 143 -3.70 19.56 -4.92
N THR A 144 -4.41 19.67 -3.81
CA THR A 144 -4.30 20.79 -2.88
C THR A 144 -3.00 20.69 -2.07
N PHE A 145 -2.63 19.49 -1.63
CA PHE A 145 -1.37 19.23 -0.92
C PHE A 145 -0.17 19.72 -1.73
N PHE A 146 -0.01 19.29 -2.99
CA PHE A 146 1.13 19.70 -3.79
C PHE A 146 1.17 21.20 -4.08
N ARG A 147 0.02 21.86 -4.29
CA ARG A 147 -0.03 23.32 -4.40
C ARG A 147 0.44 24.04 -3.14
N ARG A 148 0.09 23.51 -1.96
CA ARG A 148 0.55 24.04 -0.66
C ARG A 148 2.04 23.87 -0.46
N LEU A 149 2.63 22.82 -1.03
CA LEU A 149 4.08 22.63 -1.06
C LEU A 149 4.80 23.59 -2.00
N GLY A 150 4.08 24.37 -2.82
CA GLY A 150 4.65 25.34 -3.74
C GLY A 150 4.85 24.79 -5.16
N CYS A 151 4.35 23.60 -5.48
CA CYS A 151 4.46 23.00 -6.79
C CYS A 151 3.46 23.61 -7.79
N GLU A 152 3.82 23.65 -9.10
CA GLU A 152 2.83 23.75 -10.17
C GLU A 152 2.12 22.40 -10.33
N VAL A 153 0.78 22.40 -10.39
CA VAL A 153 -0.01 21.15 -10.38
C VAL A 153 -0.93 21.08 -11.58
N VAL A 154 -0.77 20.01 -12.35
CA VAL A 154 -1.71 19.61 -13.41
C VAL A 154 -2.35 18.27 -13.05
N THR A 155 -3.60 18.03 -13.47
CA THR A 155 -4.34 16.87 -12.99
C THR A 155 -5.01 16.10 -14.12
N VAL A 156 -5.11 14.78 -13.93
CA VAL A 156 -5.99 13.87 -14.70
C VAL A 156 -6.77 13.01 -13.69
N ASN A 157 -7.98 12.56 -14.03
CA ASN A 157 -8.83 11.74 -13.17
C ASN A 157 -9.07 12.33 -11.75
N ALA A 158 -9.05 13.65 -11.62
CA ALA A 158 -9.12 14.37 -10.35
C ALA A 158 -10.54 14.70 -9.88
N GLN A 159 -11.55 14.07 -10.44
CA GLN A 159 -12.94 14.15 -9.99
C GLN A 159 -13.27 12.86 -9.23
N ALA A 160 -13.77 12.98 -8.01
CA ALA A 160 -14.24 11.86 -7.22
C ALA A 160 -15.39 11.13 -7.94
N ASP A 161 -15.16 9.88 -8.35
CA ASP A 161 -16.16 9.05 -9.05
C ASP A 161 -15.92 7.56 -8.73
N GLY A 162 -16.84 6.95 -8.01
CA GLY A 162 -16.74 5.55 -7.58
C GLY A 162 -16.90 4.51 -8.68
N HIS A 163 -17.09 4.90 -9.94
CA HIS A 163 -17.02 4.00 -11.09
C HIS A 163 -15.60 3.86 -11.65
N PHE A 164 -14.67 4.72 -11.23
CA PHE A 164 -13.28 4.74 -11.71
C PHE A 164 -13.17 4.77 -13.25
N PRO A 165 -13.82 5.75 -13.95
CA PRO A 165 -14.00 5.69 -15.41
C PRO A 165 -12.70 5.92 -16.21
N GLY A 166 -11.70 6.57 -15.63
CA GLY A 166 -10.45 6.90 -16.32
C GLY A 166 -9.42 5.78 -16.29
N ARG A 167 -9.34 5.04 -15.19
CA ARG A 167 -8.50 3.85 -15.01
C ARG A 167 -8.98 3.01 -13.83
N PRO A 168 -8.52 1.73 -13.71
CA PRO A 168 -8.72 0.96 -12.48
C PRO A 168 -8.23 1.70 -11.24
N SER A 169 -8.83 1.41 -10.09
CA SER A 169 -8.45 2.02 -8.82
C SER A 169 -7.01 1.68 -8.39
N GLU A 170 -6.46 0.55 -8.86
CA GLU A 170 -5.06 0.20 -8.66
C GLU A 170 -4.18 0.91 -9.70
N PRO A 171 -3.18 1.71 -9.27
CA PRO A 171 -2.24 2.36 -10.18
C PRO A 171 -1.12 1.38 -10.58
N THR A 172 -1.38 0.56 -11.60
CA THR A 172 -0.35 -0.31 -12.21
C THR A 172 0.32 0.39 -13.37
N PRO A 173 1.57 0.02 -13.77
CA PRO A 173 2.25 0.63 -14.91
C PRO A 173 1.38 0.70 -16.16
N GLU A 174 0.61 -0.34 -16.44
CA GLU A 174 -0.26 -0.44 -17.62
C GLU A 174 -1.46 0.52 -17.56
N SER A 175 -1.86 0.94 -16.36
CA SER A 175 -2.98 1.85 -16.13
C SER A 175 -2.59 3.33 -16.12
N LEU A 176 -1.30 3.66 -16.17
CA LEU A 176 -0.78 5.03 -16.03
C LEU A 176 -0.49 5.75 -17.36
N ASP A 177 -0.93 5.22 -18.49
CA ASP A 177 -0.69 5.81 -19.82
C ASP A 177 -1.17 7.27 -19.92
N ASP A 178 -2.34 7.59 -19.36
CA ASP A 178 -2.89 8.96 -19.39
C ASP A 178 -2.06 9.91 -18.54
N LEU A 179 -1.59 9.47 -17.39
CA LEU A 179 -0.67 10.24 -16.55
C LEU A 179 0.66 10.47 -17.28
N GLY A 180 1.25 9.43 -17.88
CA GLY A 180 2.49 9.54 -18.67
C GLY A 180 2.35 10.49 -19.86
N ARG A 181 1.20 10.49 -20.56
CA ARG A 181 0.88 11.46 -21.62
C ARG A 181 0.78 12.89 -21.08
N LEU A 182 0.15 13.07 -19.90
CA LEU A 182 0.03 14.37 -19.25
C LEU A 182 1.41 14.93 -18.85
N VAL A 183 2.26 14.10 -18.24
CA VAL A 183 3.64 14.44 -17.86
C VAL A 183 4.38 15.01 -19.09
N ARG A 184 4.44 14.24 -20.18
CA ARG A 184 5.12 14.66 -21.42
C ARG A 184 4.51 15.93 -22.02
N ALA A 185 3.19 16.01 -22.08
CA ALA A 185 2.49 17.14 -22.73
C ALA A 185 2.66 18.46 -21.98
N ARG A 186 2.86 18.40 -20.67
CA ARG A 186 3.02 19.57 -19.81
C ARG A 186 4.47 19.85 -19.44
N GLY A 187 5.40 18.93 -19.76
CA GLY A 187 6.78 19.01 -19.29
C GLY A 187 6.83 18.95 -17.76
N ALA A 188 6.00 18.11 -17.16
CA ALA A 188 6.01 17.94 -15.71
C ALA A 188 7.25 17.15 -15.28
N ASP A 189 7.82 17.51 -14.12
CA ASP A 189 9.02 16.88 -13.58
C ASP A 189 8.73 15.47 -13.03
N VAL A 190 7.50 15.27 -12.56
CA VAL A 190 7.06 13.98 -11.98
C VAL A 190 5.54 13.81 -12.13
N GLY A 191 5.12 12.57 -12.36
CA GLY A 191 3.73 12.12 -12.21
C GLY A 191 3.53 11.39 -10.89
N VAL A 192 2.40 11.63 -10.21
CA VAL A 192 2.00 10.96 -8.97
C VAL A 192 0.61 10.38 -9.13
N ALA A 193 0.48 9.06 -8.93
CA ALA A 193 -0.80 8.35 -8.98
C ALA A 193 -1.15 7.75 -7.62
N HIS A 194 -2.43 7.80 -7.24
CA HIS A 194 -2.96 7.20 -6.01
C HIS A 194 -3.94 6.07 -6.33
N ASP A 195 -4.12 5.16 -5.37
CA ASP A 195 -5.19 4.16 -5.40
C ASP A 195 -6.52 4.72 -4.87
N GLY A 196 -7.56 3.90 -4.83
CA GLY A 196 -8.92 4.36 -4.57
C GLY A 196 -9.14 5.02 -3.22
N ASP A 197 -8.39 4.65 -2.18
CA ASP A 197 -8.49 5.24 -0.84
C ASP A 197 -7.26 6.09 -0.45
N GLY A 198 -6.33 6.30 -1.39
CA GLY A 198 -5.24 7.25 -1.27
C GLY A 198 -4.16 6.87 -0.26
N ASP A 199 -4.05 5.57 0.08
CA ASP A 199 -3.01 5.09 1.00
C ASP A 199 -1.70 4.74 0.28
N ARG A 200 -1.68 4.74 -1.09
CA ARG A 200 -0.50 4.48 -1.92
C ARG A 200 -0.12 5.67 -2.79
N ALA A 201 1.16 5.71 -3.17
CA ALA A 201 1.67 6.57 -4.23
C ALA A 201 2.58 5.79 -5.18
N VAL A 202 2.33 5.93 -6.48
CA VAL A 202 3.15 5.39 -7.57
C VAL A 202 3.57 6.55 -8.45
N PHE A 203 4.77 6.49 -9.02
CA PHE A 203 5.38 7.61 -9.73
C PHE A 203 5.52 7.35 -11.21
N VAL A 204 5.57 8.44 -11.97
CA VAL A 204 5.90 8.46 -13.40
C VAL A 204 7.02 9.48 -13.58
N ASP A 205 8.06 9.11 -14.31
CA ASP A 205 9.19 9.99 -14.59
C ASP A 205 8.88 11.06 -15.63
N GLU A 206 9.78 12.00 -15.85
CA GLU A 206 9.64 13.12 -16.79
C GLU A 206 9.50 12.66 -18.25
N THR A 207 9.89 11.43 -18.58
CA THR A 207 9.69 10.82 -19.90
C THR A 207 8.29 10.24 -20.07
N GLY A 208 7.52 10.15 -18.99
CA GLY A 208 6.20 9.54 -18.92
C GLY A 208 6.24 8.02 -18.73
N THR A 209 7.36 7.48 -18.24
CA THR A 209 7.52 6.07 -17.91
C THR A 209 7.17 5.83 -16.45
N ALA A 210 6.40 4.78 -16.17
CA ALA A 210 6.04 4.42 -14.81
C ALA A 210 7.29 3.93 -14.03
N VAL A 211 7.49 4.47 -12.84
CA VAL A 211 8.54 4.06 -11.91
C VAL A 211 8.06 2.84 -11.14
N SER A 212 8.88 1.79 -11.07
CA SER A 212 8.57 0.64 -10.21
C SER A 212 8.41 1.07 -8.74
N GLY A 213 7.35 0.60 -8.09
CA GLY A 213 7.15 0.87 -6.67
C GLY A 213 8.26 0.28 -5.78
N ASP A 214 8.90 -0.81 -6.22
CA ASP A 214 10.08 -1.36 -5.56
C ASP A 214 11.29 -0.41 -5.67
N ALA A 215 11.47 0.25 -6.83
CA ALA A 215 12.55 1.21 -7.03
C ALA A 215 12.33 2.49 -6.23
N SER A 216 11.10 3.03 -6.20
CA SER A 216 10.78 4.21 -5.40
C SER A 216 10.89 3.93 -3.89
N LEU A 217 10.50 2.74 -3.43
CA LEU A 217 10.68 2.32 -2.03
C LEU A 217 12.18 2.23 -1.68
N ALA A 218 13.00 1.64 -2.55
CA ALA A 218 14.44 1.54 -2.34
C ALA A 218 15.12 2.93 -2.27
N ALA A 219 14.75 3.84 -3.17
CA ALA A 219 15.28 5.22 -3.17
C ALA A 219 14.88 6.00 -1.90
N LEU A 220 13.62 5.87 -1.47
CA LEU A 220 13.14 6.48 -0.22
C LEU A 220 13.83 5.86 1.00
N ALA A 221 14.06 4.54 0.99
CA ALA A 221 14.75 3.83 2.07
C ALA A 221 16.20 4.27 2.19
N GLU A 222 16.95 4.42 1.09
CA GLU A 222 18.34 4.87 1.14
C GLU A 222 18.50 6.26 1.78
N ARG A 223 17.51 7.15 1.53
CA ARG A 223 17.48 8.47 2.16
C ARG A 223 17.10 8.42 3.64
N ALA A 224 16.21 7.52 4.04
CA ALA A 224 15.65 7.47 5.39
C ALA A 224 16.52 6.71 6.40
N LEU A 225 17.30 5.73 5.93
CA LEU A 225 18.01 4.78 6.77
C LEU A 225 19.36 5.30 7.25
N SER A 226 19.71 4.86 8.46
CA SER A 226 21.04 4.99 9.06
C SER A 226 21.57 3.60 9.48
N PRO A 227 22.91 3.43 9.67
CA PRO A 227 23.47 2.18 10.14
C PRO A 227 22.84 1.73 11.47
N GLY A 228 22.40 0.47 11.52
CA GLY A 228 21.74 -0.14 12.70
C GLY A 228 20.22 -0.02 12.73
N ASP A 229 19.61 0.74 11.82
CA ASP A 229 18.15 0.80 11.69
C ASP A 229 17.57 -0.54 11.18
N ALA A 230 16.27 -0.71 11.33
CA ALA A 230 15.53 -1.80 10.74
C ALA A 230 14.57 -1.31 9.66
N VAL A 231 14.39 -2.10 8.61
CA VAL A 231 13.33 -1.95 7.62
C VAL A 231 12.38 -3.13 7.75
N VAL A 232 11.08 -2.89 7.69
CA VAL A 232 10.08 -3.95 7.66
C VAL A 232 9.42 -4.00 6.30
N SER A 233 9.42 -5.18 5.67
CA SER A 233 8.73 -5.41 4.41
C SER A 233 8.10 -6.80 4.36
N ALA A 234 7.26 -7.06 3.35
CA ALA A 234 6.67 -8.37 3.15
C ALA A 234 7.64 -9.31 2.41
N VAL A 235 7.38 -10.62 2.48
CA VAL A 235 8.23 -11.67 1.86
C VAL A 235 8.41 -11.54 0.36
N ASN A 236 7.60 -10.74 -0.34
CA ASN A 236 7.73 -10.43 -1.76
C ASN A 236 8.61 -9.20 -2.05
N VAL A 237 9.37 -8.75 -1.07
CA VAL A 237 10.28 -7.60 -1.22
C VAL A 237 11.32 -7.84 -2.30
N SER A 238 11.56 -6.79 -3.08
CA SER A 238 12.60 -6.77 -4.10
C SER A 238 14.02 -6.76 -3.50
N GLN A 239 14.96 -7.39 -4.18
CA GLN A 239 16.39 -7.37 -3.85
C GLN A 239 16.94 -5.93 -3.79
N ARG A 240 16.34 -4.99 -4.52
CA ARG A 240 16.67 -3.56 -4.46
C ARG A 240 16.71 -3.01 -3.04
N LEU A 241 15.69 -3.34 -2.25
CA LEU A 241 15.60 -2.88 -0.86
C LEU A 241 16.59 -3.60 0.05
N VAL A 242 16.84 -4.89 -0.20
CA VAL A 242 17.87 -5.67 0.51
C VAL A 242 19.26 -5.08 0.27
N ASP A 243 19.59 -4.78 -0.99
CA ASP A 243 20.87 -4.16 -1.36
C ASP A 243 21.06 -2.77 -0.72
N VAL A 244 19.99 -1.99 -0.59
CA VAL A 244 20.02 -0.71 0.15
C VAL A 244 20.32 -0.95 1.62
N CYS A 245 19.67 -1.93 2.26
CA CYS A 245 19.93 -2.27 3.66
C CYS A 245 21.38 -2.67 3.89
N ASP A 246 21.92 -3.52 3.03
CA ASP A 246 23.33 -3.97 3.09
C ASP A 246 24.30 -2.81 2.92
N ARG A 247 24.05 -1.94 1.94
CA ARG A 247 24.90 -0.77 1.65
C ARG A 247 24.91 0.25 2.79
N VAL A 248 23.74 0.48 3.43
CA VAL A 248 23.61 1.42 4.53
C VAL A 248 24.01 0.80 5.88
N GLY A 249 23.99 -0.53 6.01
CA GLY A 249 24.19 -1.23 7.27
C GLY A 249 22.92 -1.30 8.13
N ALA A 250 21.76 -1.37 7.49
CA ALA A 250 20.46 -1.59 8.11
C ALA A 250 20.09 -3.08 8.08
N THR A 251 19.10 -3.50 8.85
CA THR A 251 18.59 -4.88 8.87
C THR A 251 17.22 -4.97 8.21
N MET A 252 17.04 -6.00 7.35
CA MET A 252 15.74 -6.33 6.77
C MET A 252 14.97 -7.28 7.69
N GLU A 253 13.71 -6.97 7.93
CA GLU A 253 12.76 -7.78 8.69
C GLU A 253 11.57 -8.14 7.80
N LEU A 254 11.38 -9.42 7.54
CA LEU A 254 10.32 -9.93 6.68
C LEU A 254 9.07 -10.30 7.47
N THR A 255 7.91 -10.06 6.85
CA THR A 255 6.60 -10.42 7.40
C THR A 255 5.76 -11.13 6.33
N PRO A 256 4.68 -11.83 6.70
CA PRO A 256 3.63 -12.16 5.76
C PRO A 256 3.12 -10.89 5.06
N ILE A 257 2.58 -11.06 3.83
CA ILE A 257 2.01 -9.93 3.08
C ILE A 257 0.82 -9.32 3.82
N GLY A 258 0.76 -7.99 3.84
CA GLY A 258 -0.33 -7.22 4.41
C GLY A 258 0.10 -6.18 5.44
N ALA A 259 -0.54 -5.03 5.36
CA ALA A 259 -0.24 -3.85 6.19
C ALA A 259 -0.27 -4.14 7.70
N THR A 260 -1.22 -4.95 8.17
CA THR A 260 -1.36 -5.34 9.59
C THR A 260 -0.14 -6.11 10.09
N ASN A 261 0.46 -6.99 9.28
CA ASN A 261 1.65 -7.74 9.63
C ASN A 261 2.87 -6.81 9.76
N ILE A 262 3.02 -5.87 8.82
CA ILE A 262 4.07 -4.84 8.85
C ILE A 262 3.95 -4.00 10.12
N VAL A 263 2.77 -3.47 10.42
CA VAL A 263 2.54 -2.66 11.63
C VAL A 263 2.81 -3.45 12.91
N THR A 264 2.39 -4.72 12.95
CA THR A 264 2.66 -5.60 14.11
C THR A 264 4.15 -5.78 14.32
N ARG A 265 4.92 -5.99 13.24
CA ARG A 265 6.38 -6.14 13.32
C ARG A 265 7.08 -4.85 13.74
N ILE A 266 6.66 -3.70 13.20
CA ILE A 266 7.18 -2.39 13.62
C ILE A 266 7.02 -2.19 15.13
N ARG A 267 5.84 -2.47 15.68
CA ARG A 267 5.57 -2.35 17.12
C ARG A 267 6.44 -3.28 17.96
N ALA A 268 6.66 -4.50 17.52
CA ALA A 268 7.55 -5.45 18.20
C ALA A 268 8.98 -4.92 18.23
N LEU A 269 9.49 -4.43 17.10
CA LEU A 269 10.84 -3.84 17.01
C LEU A 269 10.99 -2.59 17.90
N TRP A 270 9.98 -1.74 17.96
CA TRP A 270 9.97 -0.60 18.89
C TRP A 270 10.02 -1.04 20.36
N GLY A 271 9.30 -2.14 20.70
CA GLY A 271 9.37 -2.75 22.04
C GLY A 271 10.77 -3.25 22.40
N ASP A 272 11.53 -3.68 21.40
CA ASP A 272 12.94 -4.10 21.51
C ASP A 272 13.94 -2.92 21.45
N GLY A 273 13.45 -1.68 21.39
CA GLY A 273 14.27 -0.47 21.31
C GLY A 273 14.94 -0.21 19.96
N ARG A 274 14.44 -0.86 18.88
CA ARG A 274 14.96 -0.67 17.51
C ARG A 274 14.25 0.47 16.80
N THR A 275 15.00 1.20 15.97
CA THR A 275 14.45 2.24 15.09
C THR A 275 14.00 1.66 13.76
N VAL A 276 12.82 2.04 13.31
CA VAL A 276 12.25 1.67 12.00
C VAL A 276 11.84 2.96 11.29
N PRO A 277 12.73 3.57 10.48
CA PRO A 277 12.43 4.83 9.79
C PRO A 277 11.44 4.69 8.64
N ILE A 278 11.48 3.54 7.96
CA ILE A 278 10.65 3.24 6.80
C ILE A 278 10.25 1.76 6.79
N ALA A 279 9.06 1.49 6.30
CA ALA A 279 8.57 0.14 6.04
C ALA A 279 7.62 0.17 4.84
N GLY A 280 7.34 -0.96 4.18
CA GLY A 280 6.36 -0.97 3.10
C GLY A 280 6.52 -2.10 2.11
N GLU A 281 5.75 -1.99 1.04
CA GLU A 281 5.69 -2.95 -0.06
C GLU A 281 5.91 -2.23 -1.40
N GLY A 282 6.45 -2.92 -2.38
CA GLY A 282 6.70 -2.40 -3.74
C GLY A 282 5.45 -2.06 -4.57
N ASN A 283 4.30 -1.96 -3.94
CA ASN A 283 3.04 -1.55 -4.54
C ASN A 283 2.69 -0.06 -4.30
N GLY A 284 3.63 0.73 -3.80
CA GLY A 284 3.45 2.14 -3.44
C GLY A 284 2.90 2.37 -2.02
N GLY A 285 2.64 1.30 -1.27
CA GLY A 285 2.18 1.36 0.11
C GLY A 285 3.35 1.43 1.10
N VAL A 286 3.76 2.64 1.47
CA VAL A 286 4.92 2.90 2.31
C VAL A 286 4.49 3.53 3.63
N PHE A 287 5.13 3.12 4.72
CA PHE A 287 5.01 3.69 6.04
C PHE A 287 6.25 4.52 6.38
N PHE A 288 6.04 5.65 7.00
CA PHE A 288 7.04 6.39 7.75
C PHE A 288 6.63 6.35 9.24
N PRO A 289 7.08 5.35 10.01
CA PRO A 289 6.55 5.07 11.34
C PRO A 289 6.68 6.22 12.33
N ALA A 290 7.67 7.11 12.16
CA ALA A 290 7.80 8.34 12.95
C ALA A 290 6.63 9.32 12.75
N ASP A 291 6.00 9.30 11.57
CA ASP A 291 4.86 10.14 11.22
C ASP A 291 3.51 9.43 11.46
N GLY A 292 3.52 8.12 11.74
CA GLY A 292 2.34 7.32 12.04
C GLY A 292 2.39 5.90 11.47
N LEU A 293 1.61 4.99 12.07
CA LEU A 293 1.52 3.58 11.65
C LEU A 293 0.42 3.38 10.60
N VAL A 294 0.46 4.18 9.54
CA VAL A 294 -0.46 4.13 8.40
C VAL A 294 0.30 4.35 7.10
N ARG A 295 -0.10 3.67 6.04
CA ARG A 295 0.33 4.02 4.67
C ARG A 295 -0.35 5.32 4.29
N ASP A 296 0.42 6.26 3.73
CA ASP A 296 -0.08 7.59 3.41
C ASP A 296 0.51 8.05 2.07
N GLY A 297 -0.30 7.95 1.00
CA GLY A 297 0.14 8.25 -0.35
C GLY A 297 0.60 9.71 -0.53
N ALA A 298 -0.01 10.67 0.15
CA ALA A 298 0.42 12.07 0.07
C ALA A 298 1.77 12.27 0.78
N LEU A 299 1.98 11.66 1.95
CA LEU A 299 3.26 11.72 2.66
C LEU A 299 4.38 11.06 1.83
N VAL A 300 4.12 9.87 1.28
CA VAL A 300 5.07 9.15 0.40
C VAL A 300 5.47 10.03 -0.77
N ALA A 301 4.50 10.66 -1.44
CA ALA A 301 4.77 11.55 -2.54
C ALA A 301 5.53 12.81 -2.10
N GLY A 302 5.19 13.40 -0.95
CA GLY A 302 5.92 14.53 -0.39
C GLY A 302 7.39 14.20 -0.08
N ARG A 303 7.65 13.03 0.52
CA ARG A 303 9.02 12.53 0.76
C ARG A 303 9.79 12.25 -0.53
N PHE A 304 9.09 11.81 -1.58
CA PHE A 304 9.70 11.64 -2.90
C PHE A 304 10.05 12.98 -3.55
N LEU A 305 9.21 14.02 -3.40
CA LEU A 305 9.57 15.37 -3.85
C LEU A 305 10.76 15.96 -3.08
N GLU A 306 10.90 15.70 -1.79
CA GLU A 306 12.12 16.06 -1.04
C GLU A 306 13.36 15.36 -1.59
N LEU A 307 13.24 14.10 -2.00
CA LEU A 307 14.33 13.36 -2.63
C LEU A 307 14.75 14.03 -3.95
N LEU A 308 13.79 14.40 -4.80
CA LEU A 308 14.04 15.11 -6.06
C LEU A 308 14.68 16.47 -5.81
N ALA A 309 14.14 17.26 -4.89
CA ALA A 309 14.68 18.58 -4.53
C ALA A 309 16.13 18.49 -4.04
N ALA A 310 16.49 17.43 -3.31
CA ALA A 310 17.84 17.24 -2.80
C ALA A 310 18.86 16.80 -3.87
N HIS A 311 18.40 16.11 -4.93
CA HIS A 311 19.28 15.61 -6.01
C HIS A 311 19.46 16.62 -7.15
N GLU A 312 18.53 17.57 -7.31
CA GLU A 312 18.50 18.52 -8.45
C GLU A 312 18.59 17.78 -9.82
N ALA A 313 18.02 16.57 -9.91
CA ALA A 313 18.09 15.70 -11.07
C ALA A 313 16.69 15.18 -11.44
N PRO A 314 16.46 14.80 -12.72
CA PRO A 314 15.19 14.23 -13.14
C PRO A 314 14.93 12.88 -12.45
N VAL A 315 13.65 12.50 -12.37
CA VAL A 315 13.23 11.24 -11.72
C VAL A 315 13.97 10.03 -12.30
N SER A 316 14.11 9.97 -13.64
CA SER A 316 14.80 8.86 -14.33
C SER A 316 16.24 8.66 -13.85
N GLU A 317 16.98 9.75 -13.57
CA GLU A 317 18.35 9.68 -13.04
C GLU A 317 18.38 9.30 -11.56
N VAL A 318 17.46 9.82 -10.76
CA VAL A 318 17.35 9.50 -9.31
C VAL A 318 17.00 8.04 -9.09
N ILE A 319 16.21 7.45 -9.99
CA ILE A 319 15.75 6.05 -9.88
C ILE A 319 16.70 5.06 -10.56
N GLU A 320 17.57 5.48 -11.48
CA GLU A 320 18.47 4.61 -12.25
C GLU A 320 19.24 3.60 -11.38
N PRO A 321 19.81 3.96 -10.20
CA PRO A 321 20.53 3.01 -9.36
C PRO A 321 19.71 1.81 -8.88
N TYR A 322 18.37 1.91 -8.93
CA TYR A 322 17.42 0.91 -8.45
C TYR A 322 16.71 0.16 -9.57
N THR A 323 17.19 0.22 -10.83
CA THR A 323 16.53 -0.40 -11.99
C THR A 323 17.12 -1.75 -12.41
N SER A 324 18.17 -2.23 -11.74
CA SER A 324 18.99 -3.38 -12.16
C SER A 324 18.32 -4.76 -11.99
N TYR A 325 17.10 -4.84 -11.50
CA TYR A 325 16.40 -6.11 -11.31
C TYR A 325 15.12 -6.20 -12.16
N HIS A 326 14.84 -7.42 -12.63
CA HIS A 326 13.65 -7.78 -13.40
C HIS A 326 12.75 -8.68 -12.57
N THR A 327 11.52 -8.25 -12.33
CA THR A 327 10.52 -9.00 -11.56
C THR A 327 9.48 -9.58 -12.49
N VAL A 328 9.28 -10.90 -12.43
CA VAL A 328 8.21 -11.63 -13.13
C VAL A 328 7.13 -12.00 -12.12
N ARG A 329 5.86 -11.80 -12.50
CA ARG A 329 4.69 -12.13 -11.68
C ARG A 329 3.73 -12.96 -12.48
N GLU A 330 3.44 -14.17 -11.99
CA GLU A 330 2.49 -15.09 -12.57
C GLU A 330 1.49 -15.58 -11.53
N SER A 331 0.44 -16.24 -11.95
CA SER A 331 -0.52 -16.85 -11.03
C SER A 331 -1.20 -18.06 -11.65
N VAL A 332 -1.54 -19.05 -10.82
CA VAL A 332 -2.30 -20.24 -11.18
C VAL A 332 -3.56 -20.28 -10.33
N SER A 333 -4.73 -20.14 -10.98
CA SER A 333 -6.03 -20.18 -10.30
C SER A 333 -6.45 -21.62 -10.04
N TYR A 334 -7.31 -21.82 -9.03
CA TYR A 334 -7.96 -23.08 -8.71
C TYR A 334 -9.47 -22.84 -8.57
N ASP A 335 -10.25 -23.88 -8.88
CA ASP A 335 -11.71 -23.79 -8.87
C ASP A 335 -12.34 -24.46 -7.64
N ASP A 336 -11.60 -25.36 -6.96
CA ASP A 336 -12.06 -26.06 -5.77
C ASP A 336 -10.93 -26.40 -4.78
N GLU A 337 -11.29 -26.98 -3.64
CA GLU A 337 -10.35 -27.32 -2.55
C GLU A 337 -9.38 -28.46 -2.92
N ALA A 338 -9.76 -29.36 -3.84
CA ALA A 338 -8.89 -30.44 -4.29
C ALA A 338 -7.76 -29.88 -5.17
N GLU A 339 -8.08 -29.00 -6.13
CA GLU A 339 -7.07 -28.28 -6.91
C GLU A 339 -6.20 -27.40 -6.01
N ARG A 340 -6.79 -26.67 -5.05
CA ARG A 340 -6.05 -25.87 -4.07
C ARG A 340 -5.00 -26.71 -3.35
N THR A 341 -5.42 -27.85 -2.80
CA THR A 341 -4.52 -28.74 -2.07
C THR A 341 -3.40 -29.28 -2.97
N ALA A 342 -3.72 -29.71 -4.19
CA ALA A 342 -2.74 -30.21 -5.14
C ALA A 342 -1.69 -29.14 -5.51
N LEU A 343 -2.11 -27.88 -5.69
CA LEU A 343 -1.22 -26.76 -5.97
C LEU A 343 -0.30 -26.44 -4.79
N LEU A 344 -0.83 -26.44 -3.54
CA LEU A 344 -0.02 -26.23 -2.34
C LEU A 344 1.03 -27.33 -2.14
N ASP A 345 0.63 -28.61 -2.29
CA ASP A 345 1.53 -29.74 -2.25
C ASP A 345 2.60 -29.70 -3.35
N ALA A 346 2.26 -29.16 -4.54
CA ALA A 346 3.22 -28.99 -5.62
C ALA A 346 4.23 -27.87 -5.31
N ALA A 347 3.77 -26.78 -4.71
CA ALA A 347 4.64 -25.68 -4.26
C ALA A 347 5.61 -26.16 -3.18
N GLU A 348 5.14 -26.94 -2.20
CA GLU A 348 5.97 -27.54 -1.15
C GLU A 348 7.03 -28.46 -1.75
N ARG A 349 6.64 -29.42 -2.59
CA ARG A 349 7.58 -30.33 -3.27
C ARG A 349 8.59 -29.59 -4.14
N PHE A 350 8.16 -28.50 -4.81
CA PHE A 350 9.09 -27.67 -5.57
C PHE A 350 10.13 -27.03 -4.67
N ALA A 351 9.71 -26.51 -3.51
CA ALA A 351 10.61 -25.91 -2.53
C ALA A 351 11.60 -26.94 -1.93
N GLU A 352 11.10 -28.13 -1.50
CA GLU A 352 11.90 -29.20 -0.93
C GLU A 352 12.95 -29.77 -1.89
N THR A 353 12.66 -29.76 -3.19
CA THR A 353 13.57 -30.26 -4.24
C THR A 353 14.48 -29.18 -4.83
N SER A 354 14.38 -27.96 -4.33
CA SER A 354 15.22 -26.84 -4.73
C SER A 354 16.64 -26.94 -4.13
N ASP A 355 17.60 -26.30 -4.80
CA ASP A 355 18.97 -26.13 -4.27
C ASP A 355 19.05 -24.99 -3.22
N ALA A 356 17.97 -24.21 -3.03
CA ALA A 356 17.88 -23.14 -2.07
C ALA A 356 17.05 -23.56 -0.83
N GLU A 357 17.49 -23.17 0.36
CA GLU A 357 16.72 -23.39 1.59
C GLU A 357 15.47 -22.49 1.60
N PRO A 358 14.25 -23.03 1.79
CA PRO A 358 13.03 -22.24 1.75
C PRO A 358 12.83 -21.43 3.04
N GLU A 359 12.55 -20.14 2.84
CA GLU A 359 11.94 -19.28 3.86
C GLU A 359 10.41 -19.44 3.79
N THR A 360 9.74 -19.72 4.91
CA THR A 360 8.34 -20.17 4.94
C THR A 360 7.39 -19.26 5.73
N THR A 361 7.73 -18.00 5.88
CA THR A 361 6.91 -17.00 6.58
C THR A 361 5.53 -16.79 5.92
N ASP A 362 5.47 -16.80 4.57
CA ASP A 362 4.20 -16.72 3.81
C ASP A 362 4.38 -17.41 2.45
N GLY A 363 4.13 -18.70 2.42
CA GLY A 363 4.45 -19.57 1.29
C GLY A 363 5.91 -20.02 1.29
N TYR A 364 6.51 -20.16 0.12
CA TYR A 364 7.87 -20.68 -0.06
C TYR A 364 8.71 -19.66 -0.83
N ARG A 365 9.57 -18.93 -0.12
CA ARG A 365 10.57 -18.05 -0.73
C ARG A 365 11.92 -18.79 -0.80
N LEU A 366 12.47 -18.85 -2.00
CA LEU A 366 13.72 -19.51 -2.33
C LEU A 366 14.73 -18.48 -2.81
N ASP A 367 15.87 -18.34 -2.12
CA ASP A 367 16.95 -17.43 -2.49
C ASP A 367 18.09 -18.23 -3.12
N TYR A 368 18.42 -17.90 -4.36
CA TYR A 368 19.49 -18.53 -5.13
C TYR A 368 20.78 -17.68 -5.17
N GLY A 369 20.79 -16.53 -4.49
CA GLY A 369 21.89 -15.58 -4.46
C GLY A 369 21.90 -14.60 -5.65
N ASP A 370 21.71 -15.08 -6.88
CA ASP A 370 21.56 -14.28 -8.10
C ASP A 370 20.11 -13.99 -8.48
N ALA A 371 19.17 -14.65 -7.82
CA ALA A 371 17.74 -14.55 -8.05
C ALA A 371 16.97 -15.05 -6.83
N TRP A 372 15.70 -14.65 -6.71
CA TRP A 372 14.78 -15.28 -5.77
C TRP A 372 13.47 -15.67 -6.44
N LEU A 373 12.79 -16.64 -5.85
CA LEU A 373 11.45 -17.10 -6.25
C LEU A 373 10.56 -17.17 -5.01
N LEU A 374 9.31 -16.74 -5.13
CA LEU A 374 8.28 -16.92 -4.09
C LEU A 374 7.04 -17.57 -4.72
N VAL A 375 6.56 -18.63 -4.11
CA VAL A 375 5.26 -19.25 -4.42
C VAL A 375 4.39 -19.18 -3.17
N ARG A 376 3.23 -18.53 -3.26
CA ARG A 376 2.31 -18.38 -2.15
C ARG A 376 0.85 -18.35 -2.57
N GLU A 377 -0.03 -18.71 -1.65
CA GLU A 377 -1.47 -18.54 -1.85
C GLU A 377 -1.87 -17.06 -1.77
N SER A 378 -2.83 -16.64 -2.60
CA SER A 378 -3.43 -15.30 -2.50
C SER A 378 -4.43 -15.25 -1.34
N GLY A 379 -4.31 -14.25 -0.47
CA GLY A 379 -5.25 -14.05 0.64
C GLY A 379 -6.62 -13.50 0.22
N THR A 380 -6.80 -13.11 -1.05
CA THR A 380 -8.02 -12.42 -1.53
C THR A 380 -8.66 -13.05 -2.75
N GLU A 381 -7.99 -13.97 -3.41
CA GLU A 381 -8.43 -14.59 -4.66
C GLU A 381 -8.06 -16.07 -4.68
N PRO A 382 -8.85 -16.95 -5.33
CA PRO A 382 -8.58 -18.40 -5.40
C PRO A 382 -7.45 -18.70 -6.40
N LYS A 383 -6.20 -18.40 -6.01
CA LYS A 383 -5.02 -18.65 -6.84
C LYS A 383 -3.72 -18.69 -6.02
N LEU A 384 -2.72 -19.40 -6.53
CA LEU A 384 -1.35 -19.25 -6.09
C LEU A 384 -0.65 -18.19 -6.96
N ARG A 385 0.13 -17.33 -6.30
CA ARG A 385 0.96 -16.32 -6.94
C ARG A 385 2.40 -16.79 -6.98
N VAL A 386 3.04 -16.57 -8.12
CA VAL A 386 4.47 -16.83 -8.35
C VAL A 386 5.16 -15.51 -8.63
N TYR A 387 6.20 -15.24 -7.88
CA TYR A 387 7.07 -14.08 -8.08
C TYR A 387 8.48 -14.58 -8.30
N ALA A 388 9.18 -14.06 -9.28
CA ALA A 388 10.60 -14.30 -9.45
C ALA A 388 11.32 -12.99 -9.78
N GLU A 389 12.52 -12.81 -9.26
CA GLU A 389 13.32 -11.62 -9.52
C GLU A 389 14.80 -12.00 -9.70
N SER A 390 15.46 -11.34 -10.64
CA SER A 390 16.89 -11.45 -10.89
C SER A 390 17.42 -10.20 -11.58
N GLY A 391 18.72 -9.97 -11.49
CA GLY A 391 19.44 -9.02 -12.36
C GLY A 391 19.47 -9.44 -13.83
N ASP A 392 19.20 -10.71 -14.13
CA ASP A 392 19.07 -11.27 -15.48
C ASP A 392 17.59 -11.59 -15.77
N HIS A 393 17.03 -10.95 -16.80
CA HIS A 393 15.64 -11.11 -17.21
C HIS A 393 15.30 -12.57 -17.55
N ASP A 394 16.14 -13.25 -18.33
CA ASP A 394 15.90 -14.62 -18.77
C ASP A 394 15.94 -15.59 -17.57
N ARG A 395 16.76 -15.26 -16.55
CA ARG A 395 16.82 -16.01 -15.30
C ARG A 395 15.53 -15.88 -14.50
N ALA A 396 14.99 -14.67 -14.37
CA ALA A 396 13.71 -14.43 -13.67
C ALA A 396 12.54 -15.15 -14.39
N GLU A 397 12.46 -15.03 -15.72
CA GLU A 397 11.44 -15.73 -16.51
C GLU A 397 11.56 -17.26 -16.38
N SER A 398 12.77 -17.79 -16.47
CA SER A 398 13.00 -19.23 -16.35
C SER A 398 12.58 -19.78 -14.98
N LEU A 399 12.85 -19.04 -13.90
CA LEU A 399 12.44 -19.43 -12.55
C LEU A 399 10.93 -19.41 -12.40
N ALA A 400 10.26 -18.34 -12.81
CA ALA A 400 8.81 -18.23 -12.77
C ALA A 400 8.13 -19.34 -13.59
N ALA A 401 8.57 -19.53 -14.85
CA ALA A 401 8.03 -20.57 -15.74
C ALA A 401 8.20 -21.99 -15.19
N ARG A 402 9.32 -22.31 -14.54
CA ARG A 402 9.54 -23.62 -13.91
C ARG A 402 8.57 -23.87 -12.78
N ALA A 403 8.34 -22.90 -11.90
CA ALA A 403 7.40 -23.01 -10.80
C ALA A 403 5.95 -23.12 -11.33
N THR A 404 5.56 -22.22 -12.22
CA THR A 404 4.21 -22.21 -12.82
C THR A 404 3.89 -23.50 -13.58
N SER A 405 4.88 -24.06 -14.32
CA SER A 405 4.72 -25.34 -15.01
C SER A 405 4.41 -26.49 -14.04
N ARG A 406 5.11 -26.54 -12.89
CA ARG A 406 4.87 -27.56 -11.86
C ARG A 406 3.49 -27.43 -11.22
N LEU A 407 3.03 -26.20 -11.02
CA LEU A 407 1.67 -25.94 -10.51
C LEU A 407 0.62 -26.39 -11.54
N HIS A 408 0.78 -26.06 -12.83
CA HIS A 408 -0.14 -26.51 -13.86
C HIS A 408 -0.20 -28.04 -14.02
N GLU A 409 0.96 -28.73 -14.00
CA GLU A 409 1.03 -30.20 -14.02
C GLU A 409 0.25 -30.81 -12.84
N ALA A 410 0.34 -30.22 -11.64
CA ALA A 410 -0.41 -30.71 -10.48
C ALA A 410 -1.92 -30.51 -10.62
N ARG A 411 -2.37 -29.36 -11.16
CA ARG A 411 -3.77 -29.08 -11.39
C ARG A 411 -4.40 -30.02 -12.41
N GLU A 412 -3.68 -30.36 -13.50
CA GLU A 412 -4.18 -31.27 -14.55
C GLU A 412 -4.30 -32.74 -14.08
N THR A 413 -3.68 -33.09 -12.97
CA THR A 413 -3.71 -34.47 -12.42
C THR A 413 -4.73 -34.66 -11.32
N THR A 414 -5.45 -33.63 -10.95
CA THR A 414 -6.53 -33.60 -9.93
C THR A 414 -7.89 -33.71 -10.57
#